data_76b82d924e466c51a46aa800d5a99f72
#
_entry.id   76b82d924e466c51a46aa800d5a99f72
#
_cell.length_a   1.000
_cell.length_b   1.000
_cell.length_c   1.000
_cell.angle_alpha   90.00
_cell.angle_beta   90.00
_cell.angle_gamma   90.00
#
_symmetry.space_group_name_H-M   'P 1'
#
loop_
_entity.id
_entity.type
_entity.pdbx_description
1 polymer ?
#
loop_
_entity_poly.entity_id
_entity_poly.type
_entity_poly.pdbx_seq_one_letter_code
_entity_poly.pdbx_strand_id
1 'polypeptide(L)'
;MIRDFHFADLFTLANGFCGIAALFQAMSFVGTGDRTHLYAAVGIIPLAIVFDFLDGRIARWRHKASPMGRELDSLADVISFGAAPAAIAYSTGLQTGLDQIILIYFAACSISRLARYNITAEQLAGSPQGKVKYFEGTPVPLNLIPLAITLFAFTHGNLYPVGILGMEFHLISLLYLLFGSTMISKTLHIPKP
;
A
#
# COMPACT_ATOMS: atom_id res chain seq x y z
N MET A 1 -4.38 -2.87 27.90
CA MET A 1 -4.26 -2.35 26.54
C MET A 1 -3.04 -1.41 26.37
N ILE A 2 -2.81 -0.41 27.23
CA ILE A 2 -1.69 0.54 27.10
C ILE A 2 -0.33 -0.04 27.57
N ARG A 3 -0.33 -1.12 28.35
CA ARG A 3 0.90 -1.72 28.92
C ARG A 3 1.81 -2.44 27.91
N ASP A 4 1.29 -2.78 26.73
CA ASP A 4 2.00 -3.54 25.70
C ASP A 4 2.47 -2.67 24.53
N PHE A 5 2.19 -1.35 24.59
CA PHE A 5 2.61 -0.38 23.58
C PHE A 5 4.09 -0.03 23.73
N HIS A 6 4.81 -0.18 22.64
CA HIS A 6 6.21 0.24 22.54
C HIS A 6 6.33 1.57 21.79
N PHE A 7 7.42 2.28 22.01
CA PHE A 7 7.67 3.56 21.31
C PHE A 7 7.68 3.44 19.78
N ALA A 8 8.07 2.29 19.24
CA ALA A 8 7.98 1.99 17.82
C ALA A 8 6.54 2.01 17.30
N ASP A 9 5.59 1.50 18.08
CA ASP A 9 4.18 1.41 17.70
C ASP A 9 3.53 2.79 17.46
N LEU A 10 4.10 3.87 18.02
CA LEU A 10 3.67 5.25 17.73
C LEU A 10 4.00 5.66 16.29
N PHE A 11 5.15 5.23 15.77
CA PHE A 11 5.52 5.49 14.37
C PHE A 11 4.66 4.67 13.41
N THR A 12 4.37 3.43 13.78
CA THR A 12 3.42 2.58 13.05
C THR A 12 2.03 3.21 12.97
N LEU A 13 1.52 3.74 14.08
CA LEU A 13 0.25 4.49 14.08
C LEU A 13 0.34 5.77 13.26
N ALA A 14 1.48 6.48 13.28
CA ALA A 14 1.69 7.67 12.47
C ALA A 14 1.68 7.33 10.98
N ASN A 15 2.25 6.16 10.56
CA ASN A 15 2.10 5.63 9.21
C ASN A 15 0.62 5.46 8.86
N GLY A 16 -0.16 4.75 9.67
CA GLY A 16 -1.60 4.56 9.45
C GLY A 16 -2.38 5.88 9.40
N PHE A 17 -2.05 6.85 10.25
CA PHE A 17 -2.68 8.19 10.22
C PHE A 17 -2.37 8.92 8.91
N CYS A 18 -1.15 8.81 8.38
CA CYS A 18 -0.83 9.35 7.06
C CYS A 18 -1.69 8.71 5.98
N GLY A 19 -1.87 7.39 6.00
CA GLY A 19 -2.75 6.70 5.06
C GLY A 19 -4.20 7.19 5.12
N ILE A 20 -4.76 7.31 6.33
CA ILE A 20 -6.12 7.84 6.54
C ILE A 20 -6.22 9.30 6.09
N ALA A 21 -5.23 10.14 6.39
CA ALA A 21 -5.21 11.52 5.95
C ALA A 21 -5.16 11.63 4.42
N ALA A 22 -4.38 10.76 3.75
CA ALA A 22 -4.34 10.70 2.30
C ALA A 22 -5.71 10.29 1.71
N LEU A 23 -6.43 9.35 2.33
CA LEU A 23 -7.80 8.98 1.95
C LEU A 23 -8.75 10.18 2.05
N PHE A 24 -8.72 10.93 3.16
CA PHE A 24 -9.57 12.11 3.32
C PHE A 24 -9.26 13.19 2.30
N GLN A 25 -8.00 13.42 1.98
CA GLN A 25 -7.62 14.36 0.94
C GLN A 25 -8.08 13.90 -0.46
N ALA A 26 -7.97 12.61 -0.77
CA ALA A 26 -8.50 12.05 -2.03
C ALA A 26 -10.02 12.22 -2.13
N MET A 27 -10.76 11.98 -1.04
CA MET A 27 -12.21 12.23 -0.98
C MET A 27 -12.55 13.72 -1.16
N SER A 28 -11.80 14.62 -0.52
CA SER A 28 -11.98 16.07 -0.68
C SER A 28 -11.74 16.51 -2.12
N PHE A 29 -10.73 15.94 -2.80
CA PHE A 29 -10.49 16.20 -4.21
C PHE A 29 -11.69 15.78 -5.10
N VAL A 30 -12.26 14.59 -4.87
CA VAL A 30 -13.46 14.14 -5.59
C VAL A 30 -14.63 15.11 -5.39
N GLY A 31 -14.82 15.63 -4.16
CA GLY A 31 -15.93 16.53 -3.83
C GLY A 31 -15.76 17.96 -4.33
N THR A 32 -14.54 18.47 -4.37
CA THR A 32 -14.27 19.90 -4.68
C THR A 32 -13.67 20.14 -6.06
N GLY A 33 -12.99 19.15 -6.63
CA GLY A 33 -12.18 19.28 -7.85
C GLY A 33 -10.88 20.09 -7.63
N ASP A 34 -10.59 20.54 -6.40
CA ASP A 34 -9.38 21.30 -6.11
C ASP A 34 -8.15 20.39 -6.04
N ARG A 35 -7.23 20.60 -6.99
CA ARG A 35 -5.99 19.82 -7.13
C ARG A 35 -5.08 19.94 -5.90
N THR A 36 -5.25 20.96 -5.06
CA THR A 36 -4.50 21.09 -3.81
C THR A 36 -4.70 19.87 -2.91
N HIS A 37 -5.91 19.37 -2.83
CA HIS A 37 -6.22 18.15 -2.09
C HIS A 37 -5.54 16.90 -2.68
N LEU A 38 -5.51 16.78 -4.01
CA LEU A 38 -4.81 15.68 -4.66
C LEU A 38 -3.30 15.71 -4.37
N TYR A 39 -2.68 16.88 -4.48
CA TYR A 39 -1.25 17.03 -4.18
C TYR A 39 -0.95 16.80 -2.69
N ALA A 40 -1.86 17.20 -1.81
CA ALA A 40 -1.75 16.88 -0.38
C ALA A 40 -1.84 15.37 -0.14
N ALA A 41 -2.81 14.68 -0.75
CA ALA A 41 -2.95 13.22 -0.64
C ALA A 41 -1.64 12.51 -1.05
N VAL A 42 -1.09 12.89 -2.20
CA VAL A 42 0.15 12.31 -2.74
C VAL A 42 1.35 12.66 -1.87
N GLY A 43 1.45 13.91 -1.39
CA GLY A 43 2.55 14.38 -0.56
C GLY A 43 2.62 13.75 0.82
N ILE A 44 1.50 13.21 1.34
CA ILE A 44 1.44 12.50 2.62
C ILE A 44 2.02 11.07 2.49
N ILE A 45 1.93 10.43 1.33
CA ILE A 45 2.41 9.04 1.16
C ILE A 45 3.92 8.88 1.42
N PRO A 46 4.83 9.73 0.93
CA PRO A 46 6.25 9.67 1.31
C PRO A 46 6.49 9.77 2.83
N LEU A 47 5.65 10.54 3.54
CA LEU A 47 5.74 10.63 5.00
C LEU A 47 5.34 9.31 5.67
N ALA A 48 4.34 8.62 5.14
CA ALA A 48 3.98 7.26 5.58
C ALA A 48 5.15 6.29 5.42
N ILE A 49 5.87 6.33 4.27
CA ILE A 49 7.07 5.49 4.05
C ILE A 49 8.16 5.78 5.09
N VAL A 50 8.37 7.06 5.43
CA VAL A 50 9.35 7.45 6.45
C VAL A 50 8.99 6.86 7.81
N PHE A 51 7.72 6.93 8.20
CA PHE A 51 7.26 6.37 9.48
C PHE A 51 7.36 4.84 9.52
N ASP A 52 6.98 4.13 8.45
CA ASP A 52 7.15 2.69 8.27
C ASP A 52 8.64 2.27 8.39
N PHE A 53 9.53 3.00 7.73
CA PHE A 53 10.96 2.72 7.84
C PHE A 53 11.51 2.94 9.25
N LEU A 54 11.03 3.99 9.94
CA LEU A 54 11.49 4.35 11.28
C LEU A 54 11.05 3.32 12.32
N ASP A 55 9.79 2.86 12.30
CA ASP A 55 9.30 1.89 13.27
C ASP A 55 10.04 0.56 13.16
N GLY A 56 10.23 0.04 11.93
CA GLY A 56 11.01 -1.16 11.68
C GLY A 56 12.48 -1.02 12.12
N ARG A 57 13.08 0.17 11.98
CA ARG A 57 14.44 0.43 12.44
C ARG A 57 14.52 0.50 13.98
N ILE A 58 13.57 1.17 14.62
CA ILE A 58 13.49 1.31 16.07
C ILE A 58 13.21 -0.03 16.74
N ALA A 59 12.29 -0.84 16.19
CA ALA A 59 11.97 -2.17 16.69
C ALA A 59 13.20 -3.09 16.69
N ARG A 60 13.99 -3.08 15.59
CA ARG A 60 15.24 -3.83 15.49
C ARG A 60 16.31 -3.34 16.48
N TRP A 61 16.46 -2.03 16.65
CA TRP A 61 17.45 -1.45 17.55
C TRP A 61 17.17 -1.77 19.03
N ARG A 62 15.91 -1.83 19.42
CA ARG A 62 15.50 -2.12 20.80
C ARG A 62 15.40 -3.63 21.11
N HIS A 63 15.61 -4.51 20.13
CA HIS A 63 15.41 -5.97 20.29
C HIS A 63 14.04 -6.36 20.89
N LYS A 64 13.00 -5.55 20.68
CA LYS A 64 11.65 -5.71 21.20
C LYS A 64 10.65 -5.66 20.06
N ALA A 65 10.62 -6.71 19.24
CA ALA A 65 9.50 -6.92 18.34
C ALA A 65 8.34 -7.56 19.11
N SER A 66 7.23 -6.83 19.29
CA SER A 66 6.03 -7.40 19.88
C SER A 66 5.13 -8.03 18.79
N PRO A 67 4.41 -9.11 19.09
CA PRO A 67 3.39 -9.63 18.17
C PRO A 67 2.36 -8.57 17.78
N MET A 68 1.94 -7.73 18.73
CA MET A 68 1.00 -6.64 18.51
C MET A 68 1.57 -5.58 17.57
N GLY A 69 2.85 -5.18 17.72
CA GLY A 69 3.49 -4.19 16.85
C GLY A 69 3.55 -4.67 15.39
N ARG A 70 3.81 -5.96 15.15
CA ARG A 70 3.82 -6.55 13.80
C ARG A 70 2.44 -6.53 13.15
N GLU A 71 1.38 -6.81 13.91
CA GLU A 71 0.01 -6.74 13.39
C GLU A 71 -0.42 -5.31 13.11
N LEU A 72 -0.06 -4.36 13.99
CA LEU A 72 -0.30 -2.93 13.77
C LEU A 72 0.41 -2.42 12.51
N ASP A 73 1.66 -2.81 12.30
CA ASP A 73 2.47 -2.49 11.13
C ASP A 73 1.77 -2.95 9.84
N SER A 74 1.37 -4.21 9.81
CA SER A 74 0.65 -4.76 8.65
C SER A 74 -0.69 -4.06 8.39
N LEU A 75 -1.44 -3.69 9.44
CA LEU A 75 -2.70 -2.96 9.29
C LEU A 75 -2.48 -1.52 8.80
N ALA A 76 -1.46 -0.83 9.32
CA ALA A 76 -1.08 0.50 8.85
C ALA A 76 -0.64 0.48 7.39
N ASP A 77 0.17 -0.51 7.00
CA ASP A 77 0.64 -0.69 5.63
C ASP A 77 -0.49 -0.95 4.63
N VAL A 78 -1.49 -1.76 5.01
CA VAL A 78 -2.70 -1.97 4.18
C VAL A 78 -3.39 -0.64 3.89
N ILE A 79 -3.50 0.24 4.88
CA ILE A 79 -4.15 1.54 4.71
C ILE A 79 -3.29 2.45 3.84
N SER A 80 -2.01 2.61 4.18
CA SER A 80 -1.12 3.60 3.57
C SER A 80 -0.64 3.22 2.17
N PHE A 81 -0.41 1.93 1.90
CA PHE A 81 0.19 1.45 0.65
C PHE A 81 -0.74 0.53 -0.15
N GLY A 82 -1.88 0.13 0.40
CA GLY A 82 -2.92 -0.60 -0.31
C GLY A 82 -4.13 0.28 -0.63
N ALA A 83 -4.85 0.72 0.39
CA ALA A 83 -6.11 1.46 0.24
C ALA A 83 -5.91 2.90 -0.26
N ALA A 84 -4.95 3.65 0.31
CA ALA A 84 -4.74 5.04 -0.06
C ALA A 84 -4.29 5.21 -1.53
N PRO A 85 -3.33 4.44 -2.07
CA PRO A 85 -3.00 4.50 -3.50
C PRO A 85 -4.18 4.17 -4.41
N ALA A 86 -5.01 3.18 -4.06
CA ALA A 86 -6.20 2.84 -4.83
C ALA A 86 -7.22 3.98 -4.82
N ALA A 87 -7.46 4.60 -3.66
CA ALA A 87 -8.39 5.72 -3.54
C ALA A 87 -7.89 6.99 -4.25
N ILE A 88 -6.58 7.27 -4.20
CA ILE A 88 -5.99 8.38 -4.96
C ILE A 88 -6.13 8.12 -6.47
N ALA A 89 -5.85 6.91 -6.94
CA ALA A 89 -6.05 6.55 -8.33
C ALA A 89 -7.51 6.70 -8.77
N TYR A 90 -8.46 6.25 -7.95
CA TYR A 90 -9.88 6.47 -8.18
C TYR A 90 -10.21 7.97 -8.28
N SER A 91 -9.67 8.79 -7.38
CA SER A 91 -9.93 10.24 -7.36
C SER A 91 -9.39 10.97 -8.60
N THR A 92 -8.36 10.44 -9.29
CA THR A 92 -7.82 11.01 -10.52
C THR A 92 -8.65 10.68 -11.77
N GLY A 93 -9.68 9.83 -11.66
CA GLY A 93 -10.57 9.51 -12.77
C GLY A 93 -10.67 8.03 -13.14
N LEU A 94 -9.94 7.12 -12.48
CA LEU A 94 -10.09 5.67 -12.67
C LEU A 94 -11.40 5.20 -12.01
N GLN A 95 -12.54 5.60 -12.58
CA GLN A 95 -13.87 5.48 -11.95
C GLN A 95 -14.81 4.57 -12.72
N THR A 96 -14.42 4.01 -13.84
CA THR A 96 -15.26 3.06 -14.58
C THR A 96 -15.47 1.78 -13.77
N GLY A 97 -16.50 1.01 -14.09
CA GLY A 97 -16.79 -0.22 -13.33
C GLY A 97 -15.62 -1.20 -13.31
N LEU A 98 -14.89 -1.35 -14.43
CA LEU A 98 -13.71 -2.21 -14.49
C LEU A 98 -12.54 -1.64 -13.68
N ASP A 99 -12.30 -0.33 -13.73
CA ASP A 99 -11.25 0.31 -12.92
C ASP A 99 -11.49 0.07 -11.44
N GLN A 100 -12.74 0.23 -10.98
CA GLN A 100 -13.10 0.00 -9.58
C GLN A 100 -12.81 -1.45 -9.16
N ILE A 101 -13.20 -2.42 -9.97
CA ILE A 101 -12.93 -3.85 -9.70
C ILE A 101 -11.41 -4.09 -9.60
N ILE A 102 -10.62 -3.52 -10.50
CA ILE A 102 -9.17 -3.66 -10.50
C ILE A 102 -8.54 -3.00 -9.27
N LEU A 103 -8.99 -1.81 -8.88
CA LEU A 103 -8.48 -1.12 -7.69
C LEU A 103 -8.84 -1.85 -6.39
N ILE A 104 -10.06 -2.43 -6.31
CA ILE A 104 -10.48 -3.30 -5.20
C ILE A 104 -9.60 -4.56 -5.15
N TYR A 105 -9.38 -5.21 -6.29
CA TYR A 105 -8.49 -6.37 -6.40
C TYR A 105 -7.07 -6.03 -5.93
N PHE A 106 -6.50 -4.90 -6.35
CA PHE A 106 -5.19 -4.44 -5.93
C PHE A 106 -5.09 -4.27 -4.41
N ALA A 107 -6.07 -3.62 -3.77
CA ALA A 107 -6.11 -3.48 -2.32
C ALA A 107 -6.24 -4.85 -1.62
N ALA A 108 -7.08 -5.74 -2.13
CA ALA A 108 -7.24 -7.10 -1.62
C ALA A 108 -5.95 -7.93 -1.72
N CYS A 109 -5.18 -7.78 -2.81
CA CYS A 109 -3.87 -8.41 -2.96
C CYS A 109 -2.86 -7.92 -1.91
N SER A 110 -2.89 -6.61 -1.58
CA SER A 110 -2.07 -6.04 -0.50
C SER A 110 -2.38 -6.68 0.85
N ILE A 111 -3.67 -6.78 1.21
CA ILE A 111 -4.14 -7.46 2.43
C ILE A 111 -3.66 -8.91 2.47
N SER A 112 -3.92 -9.67 1.39
CA SER A 112 -3.57 -11.09 1.32
C SER A 112 -2.07 -11.34 1.44
N ARG A 113 -1.26 -10.45 0.85
CA ARG A 113 0.20 -10.52 0.94
C ARG A 113 0.69 -10.32 2.36
N LEU A 114 0.24 -9.27 3.04
CA LEU A 114 0.68 -8.96 4.40
C LEU A 114 0.23 -10.04 5.40
N ALA A 115 -0.99 -10.54 5.27
CA ALA A 115 -1.48 -11.65 6.08
C ALA A 115 -0.60 -12.91 5.90
N ARG A 116 -0.25 -13.27 4.65
CA ARG A 116 0.64 -14.41 4.38
C ARG A 116 2.03 -14.18 4.95
N TYR A 117 2.58 -12.98 4.81
CA TYR A 117 3.90 -12.64 5.35
C TYR A 117 3.95 -12.83 6.88
N ASN A 118 2.91 -12.42 7.61
CA ASN A 118 2.82 -12.57 9.05
C ASN A 118 2.81 -14.04 9.46
N ILE A 119 1.99 -14.87 8.80
CA ILE A 119 1.91 -16.32 9.07
C ILE A 119 3.27 -16.99 8.81
N THR A 120 3.91 -16.67 7.67
CA THR A 120 5.21 -17.26 7.30
C THR A 120 6.31 -16.80 8.28
N ALA A 121 6.31 -15.55 8.70
CA ALA A 121 7.26 -15.03 9.66
C ALA A 121 7.11 -15.69 11.04
N GLU A 122 5.88 -15.98 11.47
CA GLU A 122 5.60 -16.67 12.73
C GLU A 122 6.05 -18.13 12.71
N GLN A 123 5.79 -18.86 11.62
CA GLN A 123 6.23 -20.25 11.43
C GLN A 123 7.76 -20.37 11.45
N LEU A 124 8.47 -19.41 10.86
CA LEU A 124 9.94 -19.42 10.80
C LEU A 124 10.59 -18.97 12.10
N ALA A 125 9.92 -18.15 12.92
CA ALA A 125 10.41 -17.78 14.23
C ALA A 125 10.51 -18.99 15.18
N GLY A 126 9.70 -20.05 14.97
CA GLY A 126 9.73 -21.31 15.70
C GLY A 126 10.71 -22.37 15.15
N SER A 127 11.44 -22.11 14.06
CA SER A 127 12.31 -23.08 13.40
C SER A 127 13.81 -22.76 13.59
N PRO A 128 14.72 -23.78 13.63
CA PRO A 128 16.17 -23.58 13.77
C PRO A 128 16.80 -22.80 12.59
N GLN A 129 16.10 -22.65 11.48
CA GLN A 129 16.55 -21.93 10.29
C GLN A 129 16.22 -20.44 10.27
N GLY A 130 15.48 -19.92 11.23
CA GLY A 130 15.31 -18.57 11.80
C GLY A 130 15.28 -17.32 10.93
N LYS A 131 15.48 -17.34 9.60
CA LYS A 131 15.44 -16.15 8.74
C LYS A 131 14.85 -16.45 7.37
N VAL A 132 13.82 -15.69 7.01
CA VAL A 132 13.29 -15.66 5.63
C VAL A 132 14.38 -15.09 4.72
N LYS A 133 14.94 -15.90 3.82
CA LYS A 133 16.01 -15.49 2.88
C LYS A 133 15.48 -14.68 1.69
N TYR A 134 14.20 -14.78 1.38
CA TYR A 134 13.58 -14.17 0.20
C TYR A 134 12.25 -13.53 0.57
N PHE A 135 11.88 -12.44 -0.11
CA PHE A 135 10.52 -11.96 -0.14
C PHE A 135 9.74 -12.74 -1.19
N GLU A 136 8.59 -13.30 -0.84
CA GLU A 136 7.62 -13.82 -1.79
C GLU A 136 6.76 -12.67 -2.33
N GLY A 137 6.81 -12.43 -3.62
CA GLY A 137 6.11 -11.32 -4.29
C GLY A 137 6.79 -9.95 -4.12
N THR A 138 6.23 -8.93 -4.79
CA THR A 138 6.74 -7.56 -4.73
C THR A 138 6.50 -6.92 -3.36
N PRO A 139 7.47 -6.16 -2.79
CA PRO A 139 7.27 -5.39 -1.57
C PRO A 139 6.14 -4.37 -1.71
N VAL A 140 5.35 -4.16 -0.64
CA VAL A 140 4.19 -3.25 -0.64
C VAL A 140 4.55 -1.81 -1.03
N PRO A 141 5.69 -1.21 -0.64
CA PRO A 141 6.06 0.13 -1.08
C PRO A 141 6.23 0.28 -2.61
N LEU A 142 6.50 -0.81 -3.35
CA LEU A 142 6.54 -0.76 -4.83
C LEU A 142 5.17 -0.50 -5.47
N ASN A 143 4.08 -0.61 -4.70
CA ASN A 143 2.74 -0.25 -5.12
C ASN A 143 2.57 1.24 -5.45
N LEU A 144 3.52 2.06 -5.06
CA LEU A 144 3.53 3.48 -5.39
C LEU A 144 3.95 3.74 -6.84
N ILE A 145 4.55 2.77 -7.54
CA ILE A 145 4.93 2.91 -8.96
C ILE A 145 3.69 3.12 -9.84
N PRO A 146 2.64 2.26 -9.81
CA PRO A 146 1.43 2.51 -10.57
C PRO A 146 0.76 3.83 -10.20
N LEU A 147 0.79 4.23 -8.92
CA LEU A 147 0.28 5.52 -8.49
C LEU A 147 1.05 6.69 -9.12
N ALA A 148 2.39 6.65 -9.10
CA ALA A 148 3.23 7.69 -9.70
C ALA A 148 2.97 7.83 -11.21
N ILE A 149 2.82 6.70 -11.93
CA ILE A 149 2.49 6.70 -13.36
C ILE A 149 1.10 7.29 -13.59
N THR A 150 0.11 6.94 -12.76
CA THR A 150 -1.25 7.48 -12.84
C THR A 150 -1.26 8.99 -12.65
N LEU A 151 -0.54 9.49 -11.66
CA LEU A 151 -0.42 10.92 -11.40
C LEU A 151 0.28 11.67 -12.54
N PHE A 152 1.34 11.08 -13.09
CA PHE A 152 2.01 11.63 -14.25
C PHE A 152 1.04 11.73 -15.44
N ALA A 153 0.29 10.69 -15.74
CA ALA A 153 -0.71 10.69 -16.81
C ALA A 153 -1.84 11.70 -16.55
N PHE A 154 -2.31 11.79 -15.29
CA PHE A 154 -3.32 12.76 -14.88
C PHE A 154 -2.86 14.22 -15.10
N THR A 155 -1.64 14.55 -14.68
CA THR A 155 -1.11 15.91 -14.82
C THR A 155 -0.91 16.33 -16.26
N HIS A 156 -0.65 15.37 -17.16
CA HIS A 156 -0.50 15.60 -18.61
C HIS A 156 -1.80 15.43 -19.40
N GLY A 157 -2.93 15.17 -18.74
CA GLY A 157 -4.21 14.98 -19.39
C GLY A 157 -4.31 13.70 -20.23
N ASN A 158 -3.49 12.70 -19.95
CA ASN A 158 -3.39 11.46 -20.73
C ASN A 158 -4.19 10.28 -20.10
N LEU A 159 -5.21 10.57 -19.31
CA LEU A 159 -6.12 9.57 -18.77
C LEU A 159 -7.36 9.46 -19.66
N TYR A 160 -7.27 8.64 -20.70
CA TYR A 160 -8.40 8.39 -21.60
C TYR A 160 -8.97 6.98 -21.35
N PRO A 161 -10.29 6.85 -21.21
CA PRO A 161 -10.93 5.55 -21.19
C PRO A 161 -10.88 4.90 -22.58
N VAL A 162 -10.68 3.59 -22.62
CA VAL A 162 -10.72 2.77 -23.82
C VAL A 162 -11.93 1.86 -23.70
N GLY A 163 -12.76 1.81 -24.74
CA GLY A 163 -13.92 0.94 -24.81
C GLY A 163 -13.57 -0.40 -25.49
N ILE A 164 -13.81 -1.51 -24.81
CA ILE A 164 -13.72 -2.86 -25.37
C ILE A 164 -15.00 -3.62 -25.03
N LEU A 165 -15.66 -4.17 -26.02
CA LEU A 165 -16.92 -4.97 -25.85
C LEU A 165 -18.02 -4.24 -25.08
N GLY A 166 -18.14 -2.90 -25.23
CA GLY A 166 -19.16 -2.10 -24.54
C GLY A 166 -18.83 -1.76 -23.08
N MET A 167 -17.65 -2.13 -22.58
CA MET A 167 -17.14 -1.73 -21.29
C MET A 167 -16.00 -0.73 -21.45
N GLU A 168 -16.05 0.36 -20.68
CA GLU A 168 -14.98 1.35 -20.64
C GLU A 168 -14.03 1.06 -19.47
N PHE A 169 -12.73 1.25 -19.70
CA PHE A 169 -11.70 1.19 -18.65
C PHE A 169 -10.48 2.01 -19.08
N HIS A 170 -9.62 2.35 -18.10
CA HIS A 170 -8.37 3.04 -18.38
C HIS A 170 -7.22 2.03 -18.51
N LEU A 171 -6.42 2.11 -19.59
CA LEU A 171 -5.25 1.22 -19.76
C LEU A 171 -4.29 1.24 -18.56
N ILE A 172 -4.20 2.37 -17.88
CA ILE A 172 -3.39 2.54 -16.67
C ILE A 172 -3.87 1.65 -15.51
N SER A 173 -5.17 1.31 -15.42
CA SER A 173 -5.67 0.41 -14.40
C SER A 173 -5.04 -0.99 -14.49
N LEU A 174 -4.62 -1.42 -15.67
CA LEU A 174 -3.91 -2.70 -15.86
C LEU A 174 -2.58 -2.76 -15.10
N LEU A 175 -1.94 -1.62 -14.81
CA LEU A 175 -0.76 -1.59 -13.94
C LEU A 175 -1.10 -2.02 -12.52
N TYR A 176 -2.25 -1.60 -11.99
CA TYR A 176 -2.73 -2.03 -10.67
C TYR A 176 -3.07 -3.52 -10.65
N LEU A 177 -3.65 -4.04 -11.75
CA LEU A 177 -3.89 -5.47 -11.90
C LEU A 177 -2.56 -6.26 -11.91
N LEU A 178 -1.57 -5.79 -12.66
CA LEU A 178 -0.25 -6.41 -12.73
C LEU A 178 0.45 -6.39 -11.38
N PHE A 179 0.54 -5.22 -10.73
CA PHE A 179 1.20 -5.10 -9.43
C PHE A 179 0.48 -5.87 -8.34
N GLY A 180 -0.87 -5.88 -8.32
CA GLY A 180 -1.65 -6.73 -7.44
C GLY A 180 -1.32 -8.21 -7.63
N SER A 181 -1.27 -8.68 -8.86
CA SER A 181 -0.94 -10.08 -9.18
C SER A 181 0.50 -10.45 -8.79
N THR A 182 1.46 -9.55 -9.01
CA THR A 182 2.86 -9.80 -8.61
C THR A 182 3.04 -9.82 -7.08
N MET A 183 2.24 -9.07 -6.32
CA MET A 183 2.24 -9.12 -4.85
C MET A 183 1.87 -10.48 -4.28
N ILE A 184 0.86 -11.15 -4.86
CA ILE A 184 0.39 -12.46 -4.38
C ILE A 184 1.15 -13.64 -5.00
N SER A 185 2.05 -13.37 -5.97
CA SER A 185 2.84 -14.42 -6.63
C SER A 185 3.75 -15.13 -5.63
N LYS A 186 3.72 -16.47 -5.66
CA LYS A 186 4.63 -17.32 -4.88
C LYS A 186 5.93 -17.66 -5.62
N THR A 187 5.96 -17.41 -6.93
CA THR A 187 7.10 -17.74 -7.78
C THR A 187 8.13 -16.64 -7.86
N LEU A 188 7.73 -15.41 -7.53
CA LEU A 188 8.61 -14.24 -7.54
C LEU A 188 9.37 -14.19 -6.22
N HIS A 189 10.66 -14.57 -6.24
CA HIS A 189 11.55 -14.54 -5.08
C HIS A 189 12.48 -13.33 -5.21
N ILE A 190 12.32 -12.33 -4.36
CA ILE A 190 13.21 -11.16 -4.31
C ILE A 190 14.17 -11.35 -3.16
N PRO A 191 15.51 -11.40 -3.40
CA PRO A 191 16.49 -11.53 -2.32
C PRO A 191 16.39 -10.34 -1.37
N LYS A 192 16.46 -10.60 -0.06
CA LYS A 192 16.60 -9.53 0.96
C LYS A 192 17.99 -8.94 0.86
N PRO A 193 18.11 -7.58 0.85
CA PRO A 193 19.40 -6.92 0.95
C PRO A 193 20.09 -7.15 2.30
#